data_ceb70c62ecb31deb6adb4f676feccfbc
#
_entry.id   ceb70c62ecb31deb6adb4f676feccfbc
#
_cell.length_a   1.000
_cell.length_b   1.000
_cell.length_c   1.000
_cell.angle_alpha   90.00
_cell.angle_beta   90.00
_cell.angle_gamma   90.00
#
_symmetry.space_group_name_H-M   'P 1'
#
loop_
_entity.id
_entity.type
_entity.pdbx_description
1 polymer ?
#
loop_
_entity_poly.entity_id
_entity_poly.type
_entity_poly.pdbx_seq_one_letter_code
_entity_poly.pdbx_strand_id
1 'polypeptide(L)'
;MAEAAPFDPAQHRFGPTHWFEDLKVGQKFYINSRTQTESMFAAFQLASGDNHPIHYDREYCKARGHRDMLAHGLQVAIQGAAGAGIFPHVIGDSLIGFLEQSSRFLKPVYCGDTLYPMLEVSALKSGRTTGTVIMKLTIHNQAGVLVCDGEHKYLVKKRPQ
;
A
#
# COMPACT_ATOMS: atom_id res chain seq x y z
N MET A 1 -43.13 18.01 -9.91
CA MET A 1 -41.87 17.47 -9.36
C MET A 1 -40.96 17.23 -10.55
N ALA A 2 -39.74 17.80 -10.58
CA ALA A 2 -38.80 17.51 -11.65
C ALA A 2 -38.41 16.04 -11.57
N GLU A 3 -38.52 15.31 -12.69
CA GLU A 3 -38.08 13.92 -12.81
C GLU A 3 -36.58 13.87 -12.55
N ALA A 4 -36.14 13.00 -11.64
CA ALA A 4 -34.70 12.86 -11.34
C ALA A 4 -34.00 12.38 -12.62
N ALA A 5 -32.83 12.97 -12.91
CA ALA A 5 -32.03 12.53 -14.06
C ALA A 5 -31.68 11.03 -13.90
N PRO A 6 -31.69 10.25 -15.01
CA PRO A 6 -31.37 8.83 -14.96
C PRO A 6 -29.95 8.63 -14.39
N PHE A 7 -29.74 7.54 -13.63
CA PHE A 7 -28.44 7.18 -13.09
C PHE A 7 -27.43 6.95 -14.23
N ASP A 8 -26.28 7.64 -14.15
CA ASP A 8 -25.16 7.48 -15.08
C ASP A 8 -23.99 6.81 -14.37
N PRO A 9 -23.65 5.55 -14.69
CA PRO A 9 -22.53 4.84 -14.09
C PRO A 9 -21.18 5.56 -14.25
N ALA A 10 -20.99 6.37 -15.30
CA ALA A 10 -19.76 7.15 -15.51
C ALA A 10 -19.55 8.25 -14.47
N GLN A 11 -20.62 8.65 -13.77
CA GLN A 11 -20.57 9.62 -12.67
C GLN A 11 -20.34 8.96 -11.31
N HIS A 12 -20.37 7.62 -11.23
CA HIS A 12 -20.16 6.88 -9.99
C HIS A 12 -18.66 6.76 -9.65
N ARG A 13 -18.09 7.83 -9.08
CA ARG A 13 -16.68 7.95 -8.74
C ARG A 13 -16.48 8.78 -7.48
N PHE A 14 -15.34 8.60 -6.79
CA PHE A 14 -15.02 9.30 -5.53
C PHE A 14 -14.79 10.81 -5.69
N GLY A 15 -14.48 11.27 -6.90
CA GLY A 15 -14.19 12.68 -7.15
C GLY A 15 -13.64 12.90 -8.56
N PRO A 16 -13.23 14.12 -8.89
CA PRO A 16 -12.60 14.41 -10.18
C PRO A 16 -11.24 13.69 -10.28
N THR A 17 -10.89 13.27 -11.49
CA THR A 17 -9.57 12.71 -11.78
C THR A 17 -8.49 13.76 -11.55
N HIS A 18 -7.47 13.43 -10.75
CA HIS A 18 -6.23 14.20 -10.67
C HIS A 18 -5.23 13.68 -11.68
N TRP A 19 -4.56 14.63 -12.34
CA TRP A 19 -3.54 14.35 -13.34
C TRP A 19 -2.14 14.47 -12.72
N PHE A 20 -1.12 14.08 -13.46
CA PHE A 20 0.26 14.18 -13.01
C PHE A 20 0.62 15.58 -12.46
N GLU A 21 0.13 16.63 -13.11
CA GLU A 21 0.38 18.03 -12.75
C GLU A 21 -0.29 18.46 -11.42
N ASP A 22 -1.28 17.72 -10.96
CA ASP A 22 -2.00 18.03 -9.71
C ASP A 22 -1.27 17.46 -8.46
N LEU A 23 -0.29 16.57 -8.68
CA LEU A 23 0.48 15.96 -7.60
C LEU A 23 1.64 16.85 -7.18
N LYS A 24 2.02 16.79 -5.90
CA LYS A 24 3.10 17.59 -5.31
C LYS A 24 4.05 16.72 -4.50
N VAL A 25 5.35 17.02 -4.59
CA VAL A 25 6.36 16.41 -3.70
C VAL A 25 6.02 16.79 -2.26
N GLY A 26 6.13 15.80 -1.37
CA GLY A 26 5.72 15.90 0.04
C GLY A 26 4.25 15.58 0.30
N GLN A 27 3.42 15.38 -0.73
CA GLN A 27 2.04 14.98 -0.57
C GLN A 27 1.96 13.56 0.01
N LYS A 28 1.15 13.39 1.07
CA LYS A 28 1.02 12.13 1.80
C LYS A 28 -0.32 11.46 1.54
N PHE A 29 -0.27 10.14 1.40
CA PHE A 29 -1.43 9.27 1.24
C PHE A 29 -1.35 8.19 2.31
N TYR A 30 -2.19 8.34 3.33
CA TYR A 30 -2.30 7.38 4.41
C TYR A 30 -3.09 6.16 3.94
N ILE A 31 -2.65 4.99 4.38
CA ILE A 31 -3.32 3.72 4.17
C ILE A 31 -3.88 3.27 5.51
N ASN A 32 -5.09 2.72 5.51
CA ASN A 32 -5.74 2.29 6.74
C ASN A 32 -4.85 1.34 7.55
N SER A 33 -4.74 1.61 8.86
CA SER A 33 -4.05 0.71 9.77
C SER A 33 -4.73 -0.64 9.82
N ARG A 34 -3.93 -1.70 10.02
CA ARG A 34 -4.45 -3.07 10.06
C ARG A 34 -3.65 -3.93 11.02
N THR A 35 -4.37 -4.62 11.92
CA THR A 35 -3.76 -5.64 12.79
C THR A 35 -3.47 -6.89 11.97
N GLN A 36 -2.27 -7.43 12.12
CA GLN A 36 -1.82 -8.65 11.47
C GLN A 36 -2.37 -9.86 12.24
N THR A 37 -3.60 -10.25 11.92
CA THR A 37 -4.31 -11.35 12.58
C THR A 37 -3.85 -12.72 12.05
N GLU A 38 -4.16 -13.79 12.79
CA GLU A 38 -3.90 -15.17 12.35
C GLU A 38 -4.57 -15.48 11.00
N SER A 39 -5.77 -14.95 10.76
CA SER A 39 -6.45 -15.11 9.48
C SER A 39 -5.68 -14.48 8.31
N MET A 40 -4.98 -13.37 8.55
CA MET A 40 -4.12 -12.76 7.53
C MET A 40 -2.87 -13.60 7.25
N PHE A 41 -2.29 -14.22 8.29
CA PHE A 41 -1.20 -15.17 8.13
C PHE A 41 -1.63 -16.38 7.29
N ALA A 42 -2.77 -16.98 7.62
CA ALA A 42 -3.33 -18.11 6.87
C ALA A 42 -3.66 -17.74 5.42
N ALA A 43 -4.26 -16.58 5.18
CA ALA A 43 -4.55 -16.09 3.82
C ALA A 43 -3.26 -15.86 3.01
N PHE A 44 -2.21 -15.31 3.64
CA PHE A 44 -0.94 -15.12 2.96
C PHE A 44 -0.23 -16.45 2.66
N GLN A 45 -0.30 -17.43 3.58
CA GLN A 45 0.21 -18.79 3.36
C GLN A 45 -0.43 -19.42 2.11
N LEU A 46 -1.77 -19.35 2.01
CA LEU A 46 -2.49 -19.88 0.85
C LEU A 46 -2.08 -19.19 -0.46
N ALA A 47 -1.88 -17.86 -0.42
CA ALA A 47 -1.54 -17.09 -1.60
C ALA A 47 -0.08 -17.26 -2.03
N SER A 48 0.84 -17.38 -1.08
CA SER A 48 2.29 -17.43 -1.34
C SER A 48 2.82 -18.86 -1.52
N GLY A 49 2.16 -19.85 -0.92
CA GLY A 49 2.68 -21.21 -0.79
C GLY A 49 3.84 -21.36 0.19
N ASP A 50 4.24 -20.27 0.89
CA ASP A 50 5.31 -20.34 1.89
C ASP A 50 4.79 -20.94 3.19
N ASN A 51 5.34 -22.10 3.53
CA ASN A 51 4.98 -22.90 4.70
C ASN A 51 6.11 -22.97 5.75
N HIS A 52 7.08 -22.04 5.70
CA HIS A 52 8.15 -22.08 6.69
C HIS A 52 7.59 -21.89 8.11
N PRO A 53 7.94 -22.77 9.10
CA PRO A 53 7.31 -22.77 10.42
C PRO A 53 7.47 -21.48 11.21
N ILE A 54 8.46 -20.63 10.88
CA ILE A 54 8.62 -19.31 11.53
C ILE A 54 7.39 -18.41 11.38
N HIS A 55 6.57 -18.66 10.36
CA HIS A 55 5.37 -17.87 10.07
C HIS A 55 4.09 -18.51 10.63
N TYR A 56 4.10 -19.79 11.05
CA TYR A 56 2.87 -20.55 11.32
C TYR A 56 2.93 -21.43 12.55
N ASP A 57 4.13 -21.59 13.20
CA ASP A 57 4.32 -22.44 14.38
C ASP A 57 4.89 -21.63 15.53
N ARG A 58 4.02 -21.40 16.54
CA ARG A 58 4.40 -20.63 17.73
C ARG A 58 5.45 -21.33 18.57
N GLU A 59 5.43 -22.65 18.67
CA GLU A 59 6.43 -23.38 19.47
C GLU A 59 7.80 -23.36 18.78
N TYR A 60 7.82 -23.43 17.44
CA TYR A 60 9.01 -23.20 16.65
C TYR A 60 9.60 -21.80 16.87
N CYS A 61 8.74 -20.76 16.90
CA CYS A 61 9.13 -19.39 17.13
C CYS A 61 9.68 -19.18 18.54
N LYS A 62 8.99 -19.66 19.56
CA LYS A 62 9.42 -19.58 20.98
C LYS A 62 10.77 -20.23 21.20
N ALA A 63 11.00 -21.43 20.63
CA ALA A 63 12.28 -22.13 20.73
C ALA A 63 13.46 -21.33 20.14
N ARG A 64 13.18 -20.28 19.33
CA ARG A 64 14.16 -19.38 18.69
C ARG A 64 14.16 -17.98 19.27
N GLY A 65 13.47 -17.76 20.40
CA GLY A 65 13.43 -16.47 21.09
C GLY A 65 12.48 -15.42 20.50
N HIS A 66 11.59 -15.83 19.59
CA HIS A 66 10.54 -14.94 19.10
C HIS A 66 9.34 -14.97 20.04
N ARG A 67 8.68 -13.81 20.18
CA ARG A 67 7.50 -13.68 21.07
C ARG A 67 6.23 -14.31 20.51
N ASP A 68 6.14 -14.44 19.19
CA ASP A 68 5.01 -15.03 18.43
C ASP A 68 5.48 -15.36 17.00
N MET A 69 4.56 -15.83 16.14
CA MET A 69 4.80 -16.04 14.72
C MET A 69 5.23 -14.72 14.05
N LEU A 70 6.25 -14.78 13.19
CA LEU A 70 6.71 -13.65 12.40
C LEU A 70 5.87 -13.53 11.12
N ALA A 71 5.44 -12.30 10.80
CA ALA A 71 4.88 -12.02 9.49
C ALA A 71 5.94 -12.22 8.40
N HIS A 72 5.54 -12.84 7.28
CA HIS A 72 6.37 -12.91 6.09
C HIS A 72 6.68 -11.49 5.59
N GLY A 73 7.91 -11.25 5.10
CA GLY A 73 8.29 -9.92 4.61
C GLY A 73 7.34 -9.38 3.54
N LEU A 74 6.97 -10.20 2.55
CA LEU A 74 6.00 -9.80 1.53
C LEU A 74 4.59 -9.58 2.10
N GLN A 75 4.18 -10.29 3.18
CA GLN A 75 2.94 -10.02 3.90
C GLN A 75 2.95 -8.62 4.52
N VAL A 76 4.09 -8.18 5.04
CA VAL A 76 4.28 -6.80 5.53
C VAL A 76 4.25 -5.82 4.37
N ALA A 77 4.97 -6.08 3.28
CA ALA A 77 5.07 -5.19 2.13
C ALA A 77 3.71 -4.91 1.48
N ILE A 78 2.83 -5.92 1.35
CA ILE A 78 1.49 -5.73 0.76
C ILE A 78 0.57 -4.81 1.58
N GLN A 79 0.88 -4.55 2.87
CA GLN A 79 0.13 -3.56 3.65
C GLN A 79 0.32 -2.14 3.10
N GLY A 80 1.39 -1.91 2.34
CA GLY A 80 1.65 -0.66 1.61
C GLY A 80 0.97 -0.55 0.25
N ALA A 81 0.13 -1.52 -0.15
CA ALA A 81 -0.57 -1.48 -1.43
C ALA A 81 -1.42 -0.21 -1.54
N ALA A 82 -1.17 0.60 -2.57
CA ALA A 82 -1.82 1.91 -2.73
C ALA A 82 -3.35 1.82 -2.77
N GLY A 83 -3.90 0.72 -3.31
CA GLY A 83 -5.34 0.46 -3.38
C GLY A 83 -6.01 0.21 -2.04
N ALA A 84 -5.24 -0.06 -0.98
CA ALA A 84 -5.77 -0.11 0.39
C ALA A 84 -5.94 1.29 1.01
N GLY A 85 -5.52 2.36 0.30
CA GLY A 85 -5.69 3.77 0.64
C GLY A 85 -6.37 4.52 -0.49
N ILE A 86 -6.36 5.85 -0.42
CA ILE A 86 -7.11 6.71 -1.34
C ILE A 86 -6.36 7.09 -2.63
N PHE A 87 -5.05 6.83 -2.73
CA PHE A 87 -4.22 7.33 -3.85
C PHE A 87 -4.78 6.95 -5.23
N PRO A 88 -5.13 5.68 -5.54
CA PRO A 88 -5.68 5.34 -6.85
C PRO A 88 -7.03 6.01 -7.13
N HIS A 89 -7.82 6.27 -6.09
CA HIS A 89 -9.10 6.95 -6.24
C HIS A 89 -8.93 8.45 -6.50
N VAL A 90 -7.88 9.06 -5.95
CA VAL A 90 -7.54 10.47 -6.20
C VAL A 90 -7.08 10.67 -7.65
N ILE A 91 -6.18 9.83 -8.14
CA ILE A 91 -5.68 9.94 -9.51
C ILE A 91 -6.64 9.34 -10.55
N GLY A 92 -7.57 8.46 -10.13
CA GLY A 92 -8.64 7.93 -10.98
C GLY A 92 -8.15 7.40 -12.34
N ASP A 93 -8.77 7.88 -13.41
CA ASP A 93 -8.48 7.45 -14.80
C ASP A 93 -7.10 7.87 -15.32
N SER A 94 -6.35 8.67 -14.57
CA SER A 94 -4.99 9.04 -14.93
C SER A 94 -3.96 7.97 -14.58
N LEU A 95 -4.28 7.01 -13.70
CA LEU A 95 -3.42 5.88 -13.37
C LEU A 95 -3.27 4.95 -14.59
N ILE A 96 -2.02 4.77 -15.06
CA ILE A 96 -1.72 3.82 -16.12
C ILE A 96 -1.24 2.49 -15.54
N GLY A 97 -0.36 2.54 -14.52
CA GLY A 97 0.14 1.31 -13.93
C GLY A 97 1.14 1.51 -12.78
N PHE A 98 1.37 0.42 -12.10
CA PHE A 98 2.37 0.26 -11.06
C PHE A 98 3.63 -0.31 -11.71
N LEU A 99 4.75 0.44 -11.66
CA LEU A 99 5.95 0.10 -12.42
C LEU A 99 6.95 -0.70 -11.59
N GLU A 100 7.12 -0.32 -10.33
CA GLU A 100 8.19 -0.86 -9.50
C GLU A 100 7.86 -0.72 -8.02
N GLN A 101 8.34 -1.66 -7.24
CA GLN A 101 8.31 -1.62 -5.78
C GLN A 101 9.64 -2.13 -5.23
N SER A 102 10.14 -1.45 -4.21
CA SER A 102 11.20 -1.96 -3.34
C SER A 102 10.74 -1.97 -1.89
N SER A 103 11.32 -2.86 -1.08
CA SER A 103 11.05 -2.93 0.36
C SER A 103 12.29 -3.36 1.12
N ARG A 104 12.52 -2.71 2.26
CA ARG A 104 13.51 -3.11 3.27
C ARG A 104 12.79 -3.42 4.56
N PHE A 105 13.03 -4.61 5.12
CA PHE A 105 12.44 -5.07 6.37
C PHE A 105 13.40 -4.75 7.50
N LEU A 106 13.05 -3.78 8.32
CA LEU A 106 13.95 -3.17 9.30
C LEU A 106 13.83 -3.79 10.70
N LYS A 107 12.62 -4.26 11.03
CA LYS A 107 12.29 -4.87 12.31
C LYS A 107 11.26 -5.98 12.11
N PRO A 108 11.27 -7.02 12.97
CA PRO A 108 10.28 -8.07 12.90
C PRO A 108 8.88 -7.54 13.20
N VAL A 109 7.90 -8.08 12.47
CA VAL A 109 6.48 -7.88 12.71
C VAL A 109 5.90 -9.22 13.15
N TYR A 110 5.11 -9.20 14.20
CA TYR A 110 4.54 -10.41 14.80
C TYR A 110 3.02 -10.47 14.59
N CYS A 111 2.47 -11.66 14.72
CA CYS A 111 1.03 -11.82 14.83
C CYS A 111 0.50 -10.96 15.97
N GLY A 112 -0.59 -10.22 15.73
CA GLY A 112 -1.16 -9.25 16.66
C GLY A 112 -0.61 -7.82 16.54
N ASP A 113 0.50 -7.58 15.83
CA ASP A 113 0.98 -6.21 15.59
C ASP A 113 0.04 -5.46 14.64
N THR A 114 -0.16 -4.17 14.92
CA THR A 114 -0.93 -3.27 14.05
C THR A 114 0.01 -2.41 13.24
N LEU A 115 -0.17 -2.41 11.93
CA LEU A 115 0.68 -1.67 10.99
C LEU A 115 -0.02 -0.42 10.48
N TYR A 116 0.76 0.64 10.31
CA TYR A 116 0.35 1.99 9.87
C TYR A 116 1.12 2.37 8.61
N PRO A 117 0.67 1.97 7.42
CA PRO A 117 1.36 2.27 6.17
C PRO A 117 1.05 3.69 5.68
N MET A 118 2.01 4.30 5.00
CA MET A 118 1.88 5.62 4.37
C MET A 118 2.76 5.70 3.13
N LEU A 119 2.23 6.34 2.08
CA LEU A 119 2.96 6.71 0.88
C LEU A 119 3.13 8.22 0.83
N GLU A 120 4.33 8.70 0.53
CA GLU A 120 4.64 10.12 0.37
C GLU A 120 5.30 10.35 -0.99
N VAL A 121 4.79 11.28 -1.79
CA VAL A 121 5.42 11.65 -3.06
C VAL A 121 6.82 12.20 -2.79
N SER A 122 7.84 11.45 -3.17
CA SER A 122 9.25 11.83 -3.00
C SER A 122 9.84 12.50 -4.23
N ALA A 123 9.35 12.16 -5.44
CA ALA A 123 9.75 12.79 -6.68
C ALA A 123 8.68 12.64 -7.77
N LEU A 124 8.71 13.58 -8.70
CA LEU A 124 7.88 13.62 -9.90
C LEU A 124 8.79 13.74 -11.14
N LYS A 125 8.77 12.72 -12.01
CA LYS A 125 9.54 12.72 -13.25
C LYS A 125 8.60 12.91 -14.44
N SER A 126 8.59 14.11 -15.02
CA SER A 126 7.73 14.46 -16.16
C SER A 126 8.26 13.86 -17.45
N GLY A 127 7.40 13.18 -18.20
CA GLY A 127 7.60 12.79 -19.60
C GLY A 127 6.73 13.64 -20.53
N ARG A 128 6.60 13.22 -21.79
CA ARG A 128 5.84 13.98 -22.80
C ARG A 128 4.34 13.95 -22.54
N THR A 129 3.74 12.78 -22.42
CA THR A 129 2.30 12.56 -22.24
C THR A 129 1.93 11.92 -20.89
N THR A 130 2.95 11.46 -20.17
CA THR A 130 2.84 10.80 -18.87
C THR A 130 3.92 11.32 -17.94
N GLY A 131 3.84 10.98 -16.67
CA GLY A 131 4.91 11.18 -15.71
C GLY A 131 5.02 10.00 -14.75
N THR A 132 6.20 9.81 -14.19
CA THR A 132 6.45 8.83 -13.14
C THR A 132 6.34 9.51 -11.78
N VAL A 133 5.43 9.02 -10.97
CA VAL A 133 5.27 9.42 -9.56
C VAL A 133 6.08 8.43 -8.72
N ILE A 134 7.07 8.94 -8.00
CA ILE A 134 7.91 8.16 -7.09
C ILE A 134 7.43 8.44 -5.68
N MET A 135 7.13 7.40 -4.93
CA MET A 135 6.57 7.51 -3.59
C MET A 135 7.40 6.71 -2.59
N LYS A 136 7.82 7.36 -1.50
CA LYS A 136 8.40 6.68 -0.36
C LYS A 136 7.31 5.94 0.41
N LEU A 137 7.51 4.64 0.62
CA LEU A 137 6.68 3.83 1.52
C LEU A 137 7.31 3.86 2.92
N THR A 138 6.49 4.04 3.96
CA THR A 138 6.86 3.78 5.35
C THR A 138 5.75 2.98 6.03
N ILE A 139 6.14 1.97 6.81
CA ILE A 139 5.21 1.18 7.62
C ILE A 139 5.73 1.18 9.05
N HIS A 140 4.95 1.73 9.96
CA HIS A 140 5.24 1.74 11.40
C HIS A 140 4.34 0.72 12.11
N ASN A 141 4.77 0.22 13.26
CA ASN A 141 3.92 -0.57 14.13
C ASN A 141 3.23 0.31 15.18
N GLN A 142 2.41 -0.28 16.04
CA GLN A 142 1.68 0.41 17.12
C GLN A 142 2.55 1.09 18.17
N ALA A 143 3.83 0.75 18.25
CA ALA A 143 4.82 1.41 19.12
C ALA A 143 5.56 2.57 18.41
N GLY A 144 5.13 2.95 17.19
CA GLY A 144 5.78 3.97 16.39
C GLY A 144 7.12 3.55 15.78
N VAL A 145 7.47 2.26 15.83
CA VAL A 145 8.72 1.75 15.27
C VAL A 145 8.57 1.56 13.77
N LEU A 146 9.48 2.11 12.98
CA LEU A 146 9.57 1.87 11.54
C LEU A 146 10.00 0.41 11.30
N VAL A 147 9.08 -0.41 10.78
CA VAL A 147 9.31 -1.85 10.55
C VAL A 147 9.63 -2.17 9.10
N CYS A 148 9.13 -1.36 8.16
CA CYS A 148 9.42 -1.50 6.74
C CYS A 148 9.47 -0.12 6.09
N ASP A 149 10.39 0.08 5.17
CA ASP A 149 10.41 1.22 4.24
C ASP A 149 10.69 0.74 2.81
N GLY A 150 10.47 1.63 1.85
CA GLY A 150 10.70 1.31 0.45
C GLY A 150 10.27 2.42 -0.48
N GLU A 151 10.13 2.06 -1.75
CA GLU A 151 9.74 2.99 -2.81
C GLU A 151 8.73 2.32 -3.74
N HIS A 152 7.73 3.07 -4.16
CA HIS A 152 6.77 2.69 -5.21
C HIS A 152 6.91 3.66 -6.38
N LYS A 153 6.76 3.16 -7.61
CA LYS A 153 6.72 3.98 -8.82
C LYS A 153 5.43 3.72 -9.60
N TYR A 154 4.73 4.79 -9.92
CA TYR A 154 3.48 4.75 -10.66
C TYR A 154 3.61 5.57 -11.94
N LEU A 155 3.06 5.05 -13.04
CA LEU A 155 2.92 5.79 -14.29
C LEU A 155 1.54 6.44 -14.32
N VAL A 156 1.52 7.75 -14.50
CA VAL A 156 0.31 8.59 -14.45
C VAL A 156 0.23 9.45 -15.70
N LYS A 157 -0.96 9.57 -16.27
CA LYS A 157 -1.20 10.45 -17.43
C LYS A 157 -1.05 11.92 -17.04
N LYS A 158 -0.58 12.71 -17.98
CA LYS A 158 -0.67 14.17 -17.93
C LYS A 158 -2.07 14.62 -18.38
N ARG A 159 -2.43 15.85 -17.98
CA ARG A 159 -3.69 16.45 -18.38
C ARG A 159 -3.80 16.49 -19.91
N PRO A 160 -4.91 16.06 -20.52
CA PRO A 160 -5.14 16.24 -21.95
C PRO A 160 -5.02 17.71 -22.33
N GLN A 161 -4.36 17.99 -23.46
CA GLN A 161 -4.26 19.33 -24.03
C GLN A 161 -5.53 19.67 -24.81
#